data_9e097c5c3e6ac5ad8ce3a320a70af873
#
_entry.id   9e097c5c3e6ac5ad8ce3a320a70af873
#
_cell.length_a   1.000
_cell.length_b   1.000
_cell.length_c   1.000
_cell.angle_alpha   90.00
_cell.angle_beta   90.00
_cell.angle_gamma   90.00
#
_symmetry.space_group_name_H-M   'P 1'
#
loop_
_entity.id
_entity.type
_entity.pdbx_description
1 polymer ?
#
loop_
_entity_poly.entity_id
_entity_poly.type
_entity_poly.pdbx_seq_one_letter_code
_entity_poly.pdbx_strand_id
1 'polypeptide(L)'
;MSETKRIARDQLNRYFDTFSRKFLMPDSPGAADVEVVGSEVGAQPVANRVRLLGVDYDPHTNALELELGSGDHRAYNPREVWAVEESDGFVSSIQIVRDDGAKELVNISRGSGAR
;
A
#
# COMPACT_ATOMS: atom_id res chain seq x y z
N MET A 1 1.24 19.07 -5.21
CA MET A 1 2.55 18.52 -5.58
C MET A 1 2.81 17.27 -4.77
N SER A 2 3.39 16.24 -5.38
CA SER A 2 3.64 14.98 -4.69
C SER A 2 5.13 14.82 -4.40
N GLU A 3 5.42 13.97 -3.44
CA GLU A 3 6.80 13.69 -3.05
C GLU A 3 6.97 12.18 -2.90
N THR A 4 8.04 11.64 -3.46
CA THR A 4 8.38 10.23 -3.32
C THR A 4 9.39 10.08 -2.19
N LYS A 5 9.12 9.22 -1.24
CA LYS A 5 10.02 8.99 -0.12
C LYS A 5 10.15 7.52 0.20
N ARG A 6 11.34 7.14 0.61
CA ARG A 6 11.60 5.80 1.10
C ARG A 6 11.28 5.75 2.58
N ILE A 7 10.54 4.75 3.01
CA ILE A 7 10.15 4.59 4.41
C ILE A 7 11.07 3.57 5.05
N ALA A 8 11.80 3.98 6.08
CA ALA A 8 12.68 3.09 6.80
C ALA A 8 11.89 1.98 7.49
N ARG A 9 12.49 0.81 7.60
CA ARG A 9 11.81 -0.37 8.12
C ARG A 9 11.24 -0.15 9.53
N ASP A 10 11.99 0.52 10.39
CA ASP A 10 11.55 0.77 11.75
C ASP A 10 10.45 1.84 11.84
N GLN A 11 10.10 2.45 10.72
CA GLN A 11 9.05 3.45 10.65
C GLN A 11 7.80 2.98 9.91
N LEU A 12 7.87 1.81 9.28
CA LEU A 12 6.76 1.29 8.48
C LEU A 12 5.47 1.17 9.28
N ASN A 13 5.57 0.63 10.49
CA ASN A 13 4.39 0.42 11.32
C ASN A 13 3.70 1.75 11.63
N ARG A 14 4.45 2.72 12.11
CA ARG A 14 3.91 4.04 12.46
C ARG A 14 3.40 4.79 11.23
N TYR A 15 4.16 4.72 10.15
CA TYR A 15 3.83 5.46 8.94
C TYR A 15 2.46 5.04 8.39
N PHE A 16 2.27 3.75 8.21
CA PHE A 16 1.02 3.26 7.63
C PHE A 16 -0.14 3.26 8.61
N ASP A 17 0.14 3.13 9.91
CA ASP A 17 -0.90 3.29 10.91
C ASP A 17 -1.45 4.72 10.89
N THR A 18 -0.57 5.71 10.81
CA THR A 18 -0.97 7.11 10.71
C THR A 18 -1.78 7.36 9.44
N PHE A 19 -1.31 6.84 8.31
CA PHE A 19 -2.02 7.00 7.05
C PHE A 19 -3.42 6.40 7.11
N SER A 20 -3.52 5.18 7.64
CA SER A 20 -4.81 4.49 7.72
C SER A 20 -5.80 5.24 8.59
N ARG A 21 -5.36 5.70 9.75
CA ARG A 21 -6.24 6.44 10.66
C ARG A 21 -6.69 7.76 10.08
N LYS A 22 -5.81 8.42 9.34
CA LYS A 22 -6.08 9.76 8.84
C LYS A 22 -6.92 9.75 7.57
N PHE A 23 -6.70 8.78 6.70
CA PHE A 23 -7.26 8.82 5.35
C PHE A 23 -8.18 7.66 5.00
N LEU A 24 -8.12 6.56 5.73
CA LEU A 24 -8.92 5.37 5.40
C LEU A 24 -9.97 5.14 6.48
N MET A 25 -10.98 5.98 6.47
CA MET A 25 -12.07 5.91 7.43
C MET A 25 -13.10 4.88 6.96
N PRO A 26 -13.85 4.26 7.90
CA PRO A 26 -14.85 3.25 7.50
C PRO A 26 -15.90 3.75 6.53
N ASP A 27 -16.27 5.03 6.65
CA ASP A 27 -17.28 5.63 5.79
C ASP A 27 -16.70 6.26 4.52
N SER A 28 -15.38 6.26 4.40
CA SER A 28 -14.70 6.85 3.24
C SER A 28 -13.42 6.09 2.94
N PRO A 29 -13.54 4.81 2.59
CA PRO A 29 -12.35 4.02 2.27
C PRO A 29 -11.73 4.47 0.95
N GLY A 30 -10.46 4.15 0.76
CA GLY A 30 -9.82 4.36 -0.52
C GLY A 30 -10.16 3.25 -1.50
N ALA A 31 -9.64 3.36 -2.70
CA ALA A 31 -9.67 2.30 -3.68
C ALA A 31 -8.25 2.01 -4.11
N ALA A 32 -7.92 0.75 -4.32
CA ALA A 32 -6.57 0.35 -4.64
C ALA A 32 -6.49 -0.57 -5.83
N ASP A 33 -5.46 -0.36 -6.64
CA ASP A 33 -5.01 -1.32 -7.64
C ASP A 33 -3.70 -1.90 -7.13
N VAL A 34 -3.59 -3.21 -7.15
CA VAL A 34 -2.39 -3.91 -6.71
C VAL A 34 -1.88 -4.79 -7.84
N GLU A 35 -0.58 -4.69 -8.11
CA GLU A 35 0.04 -5.43 -9.19
C GLU A 35 1.38 -5.98 -8.69
N VAL A 36 1.65 -7.23 -8.99
CA VAL A 36 2.94 -7.83 -8.65
C VAL A 36 3.74 -8.02 -9.94
N VAL A 37 4.95 -7.50 -9.96
CA VAL A 37 5.83 -7.58 -11.13
C VAL A 37 7.02 -8.47 -10.78
N GLY A 38 7.08 -9.63 -11.39
CA GLY A 38 8.20 -10.55 -11.24
C GLY A 38 9.08 -10.55 -12.47
N SER A 39 10.29 -11.06 -12.32
CA SER A 39 11.26 -11.04 -13.41
C SER A 39 10.89 -12.01 -14.54
N GLU A 40 10.14 -13.05 -14.23
CA GLU A 40 9.82 -14.08 -15.21
C GLU A 40 8.40 -13.99 -15.76
N VAL A 41 7.46 -13.56 -14.92
CA VAL A 41 6.06 -13.59 -15.31
C VAL A 41 5.51 -12.22 -15.69
N GLY A 42 6.32 -11.17 -15.56
CA GLY A 42 5.85 -9.81 -15.85
C GLY A 42 4.84 -9.34 -14.81
N ALA A 43 3.95 -8.45 -15.22
CA ALA A 43 2.98 -7.85 -14.32
C ALA A 43 1.76 -8.75 -14.14
N GLN A 44 1.42 -9.01 -12.88
CA GLN A 44 0.27 -9.85 -12.52
C GLN A 44 -0.68 -9.01 -11.65
N PRO A 45 -1.89 -8.72 -12.13
CA PRO A 45 -2.83 -7.97 -11.31
C PRO A 45 -3.32 -8.82 -10.13
N VAL A 46 -3.33 -8.22 -8.94
CA VAL A 46 -3.82 -8.85 -7.73
C VAL A 46 -5.17 -8.28 -7.36
N ALA A 47 -5.34 -6.97 -7.52
CA ALA A 47 -6.58 -6.30 -7.21
C ALA A 47 -6.76 -5.15 -8.18
N ASN A 48 -8.01 -4.86 -8.56
CA ASN A 48 -8.31 -3.80 -9.49
C ASN A 48 -9.47 -2.99 -8.94
N ARG A 49 -9.18 -1.77 -8.51
CA ARG A 49 -10.15 -0.84 -7.96
C ARG A 49 -10.97 -1.44 -6.81
N VAL A 50 -10.27 -2.10 -5.91
CA VAL A 50 -10.88 -2.73 -4.75
C VAL A 50 -10.85 -1.75 -3.59
N ARG A 51 -11.87 -1.79 -2.73
CA ARG A 51 -11.90 -0.93 -1.54
C ARG A 51 -10.67 -1.22 -0.70
N LEU A 52 -10.00 -0.15 -0.28
CA LEU A 52 -8.86 -0.24 0.62
C LEU A 52 -9.29 0.27 1.98
N LEU A 53 -9.31 -0.62 2.96
CA LEU A 53 -9.80 -0.34 4.30
C LEU A 53 -8.68 -0.02 5.28
N GLY A 54 -7.47 -0.45 4.99
CA GLY A 54 -6.33 -0.17 5.83
C GLY A 54 -5.04 -0.66 5.24
N VAL A 55 -3.94 -0.06 5.66
CA VAL A 55 -2.59 -0.50 5.35
C VAL A 55 -1.86 -0.65 6.67
N ASP A 56 -1.21 -1.77 6.88
CA ASP A 56 -0.57 -2.08 8.14
C ASP A 56 0.74 -2.82 7.90
N TYR A 57 1.69 -2.63 8.80
CA TYR A 57 2.94 -3.38 8.73
C TYR A 57 3.11 -4.17 10.03
N ASP A 58 3.30 -5.48 9.88
CA ASP A 58 3.51 -6.38 11.01
C ASP A 58 5.01 -6.67 11.13
N PRO A 59 5.68 -6.13 12.15
CA PRO A 59 7.11 -6.39 12.32
C PRO A 59 7.45 -7.82 12.69
N HIS A 60 6.50 -8.56 13.26
CA HIS A 60 6.75 -9.95 13.64
C HIS A 60 6.87 -10.87 12.43
N THR A 61 6.00 -10.66 11.44
CA THR A 61 6.02 -11.46 10.22
C THR A 61 6.79 -10.78 9.10
N ASN A 62 7.19 -9.52 9.31
CA ASN A 62 7.83 -8.69 8.30
C ASN A 62 6.99 -8.69 7.03
N ALA A 63 5.75 -8.25 7.17
CA ALA A 63 4.80 -8.21 6.06
C ALA A 63 4.04 -6.91 6.06
N LEU A 64 3.87 -6.33 4.88
CA LEU A 64 2.99 -5.19 4.68
C LEU A 64 1.64 -5.74 4.26
N GLU A 65 0.60 -5.41 5.02
CA GLU A 65 -0.73 -5.94 4.79
C GLU A 65 -1.66 -4.86 4.27
N LEU A 66 -2.38 -5.20 3.20
CA LEU A 66 -3.42 -4.35 2.65
C LEU A 66 -4.75 -4.99 2.99
N GLU A 67 -5.59 -4.28 3.75
CA GLU A 67 -6.95 -4.74 4.01
C GLU A 67 -7.82 -4.32 2.87
N LEU A 68 -8.16 -5.26 2.02
CA LEU A 68 -8.97 -5.00 0.83
C LEU A 68 -10.38 -5.56 1.03
N GLY A 69 -11.35 -4.93 0.39
CA GLY A 69 -12.72 -5.41 0.44
C GLY A 69 -12.90 -6.82 -0.11
N SER A 70 -11.97 -7.25 -0.97
CA SER A 70 -12.00 -8.58 -1.56
C SER A 70 -11.20 -9.62 -0.76
N GLY A 71 -10.59 -9.22 0.35
CA GLY A 71 -9.72 -10.09 1.14
C GLY A 71 -8.36 -9.43 1.33
N ASP A 72 -7.65 -9.81 2.35
CA ASP A 72 -6.38 -9.18 2.68
C ASP A 72 -5.28 -9.68 1.76
N HIS A 73 -4.38 -8.76 1.41
CA HIS A 73 -3.21 -9.08 0.62
C HIS A 73 -1.97 -8.73 1.41
N ARG A 74 -0.98 -9.62 1.45
CA ARG A 74 0.25 -9.40 2.18
C ARG A 74 1.45 -9.43 1.26
N ALA A 75 2.33 -8.43 1.42
CA ALA A 75 3.61 -8.40 0.77
C ALA A 75 4.65 -8.81 1.80
N TYR A 76 5.20 -10.01 1.63
CA TYR A 76 6.16 -10.55 2.60
C TYR A 76 7.59 -10.13 2.30
N ASN A 77 8.34 -9.91 3.36
CA ASN A 77 9.77 -9.63 3.32
C ASN A 77 10.12 -8.44 2.43
N PRO A 78 9.50 -7.27 2.68
CA PRO A 78 9.84 -6.08 1.92
C PRO A 78 11.26 -5.66 2.26
N ARG A 79 12.07 -5.43 1.21
CA ARG A 79 13.42 -4.92 1.36
C ARG A 79 13.43 -3.40 1.32
N GLU A 80 12.57 -2.83 0.49
CA GLU A 80 12.39 -1.39 0.37
C GLU A 80 10.92 -1.08 0.20
N VAL A 81 10.48 0.00 0.83
CA VAL A 81 9.12 0.48 0.66
C VAL A 81 9.20 1.96 0.31
N TRP A 82 8.60 2.33 -0.80
CA TRP A 82 8.56 3.71 -1.27
C TRP A 82 7.11 4.16 -1.31
N ALA A 83 6.88 5.38 -0.88
CA ALA A 83 5.54 5.97 -0.89
C ALA A 83 5.57 7.29 -1.64
N VAL A 84 4.51 7.55 -2.39
CA VAL A 84 4.30 8.85 -3.02
C VAL A 84 3.24 9.56 -2.21
N GLU A 85 3.62 10.68 -1.59
CA GLU A 85 2.73 11.47 -0.74
C GLU A 85 2.27 12.72 -1.48
N GLU A 86 0.98 12.98 -1.39
CA GLU A 86 0.43 14.25 -1.85
C GLU A 86 0.72 15.33 -0.81
N SER A 87 0.42 16.57 -1.15
CA SER A 87 0.76 17.71 -0.29
C SER A 87 0.08 17.66 1.08
N ASP A 88 -1.05 16.98 1.20
CA ASP A 88 -1.77 16.84 2.47
C ASP A 88 -1.40 15.57 3.23
N GLY A 89 -0.45 14.80 2.71
CA GLY A 89 0.00 13.57 3.34
C GLY A 89 -0.67 12.31 2.85
N PHE A 90 -1.65 12.43 1.94
CA PHE A 90 -2.30 11.26 1.37
C PHE A 90 -1.29 10.45 0.55
N VAL A 91 -1.26 9.14 0.75
CA VAL A 91 -0.37 8.25 0.00
C VAL A 91 -1.09 7.77 -1.24
N SER A 92 -0.63 8.20 -2.40
CA SER A 92 -1.27 7.84 -3.67
C SER A 92 -0.65 6.62 -4.33
N SER A 93 0.54 6.23 -3.89
CA SER A 93 1.21 5.06 -4.47
C SER A 93 2.20 4.48 -3.47
N ILE A 94 2.28 3.16 -3.45
CA ILE A 94 3.28 2.44 -2.66
C ILE A 94 3.99 1.49 -3.60
N GLN A 95 5.32 1.51 -3.55
CA GLN A 95 6.12 0.53 -4.28
C GLN A 95 6.89 -0.29 -3.26
N ILE A 96 6.71 -1.60 -3.32
CA ILE A 96 7.34 -2.53 -2.40
C ILE A 96 8.34 -3.36 -3.20
N VAL A 97 9.61 -3.30 -2.84
CA VAL A 97 10.64 -4.15 -3.41
C VAL A 97 10.84 -5.31 -2.44
N ARG A 98 10.48 -6.50 -2.89
CA ARG A 98 10.55 -7.67 -2.04
C ARG A 98 11.95 -8.26 -2.02
N ASP A 99 12.20 -9.06 -1.00
CA ASP A 99 13.48 -9.74 -0.82
C ASP A 99 13.80 -10.69 -1.99
N ASP A 100 12.77 -11.26 -2.61
CA ASP A 100 12.93 -12.17 -3.75
C ASP A 100 13.10 -11.44 -5.10
N GLY A 101 13.18 -10.12 -5.07
CA GLY A 101 13.37 -9.31 -6.28
C GLY A 101 12.09 -8.88 -6.97
N ALA A 102 10.95 -9.43 -6.60
CA ALA A 102 9.68 -8.99 -7.16
C ALA A 102 9.30 -7.63 -6.59
N LYS A 103 8.49 -6.89 -7.34
CA LYS A 103 7.98 -5.59 -6.90
C LYS A 103 6.47 -5.67 -6.83
N GLU A 104 5.91 -4.99 -5.83
CA GLU A 104 4.47 -4.85 -5.73
C GLU A 104 4.14 -3.37 -5.84
N LEU A 105 3.24 -3.05 -6.73
CA LEU A 105 2.85 -1.67 -7.01
C LEU A 105 1.41 -1.50 -6.55
N VAL A 106 1.20 -0.54 -5.67
CA VAL A 106 -0.12 -0.23 -5.12
C VAL A 106 -0.45 1.20 -5.49
N ASN A 107 -1.52 1.40 -6.24
CA ASN A 107 -2.00 2.74 -6.56
C ASN A 107 -3.29 2.96 -5.79
N ILE A 108 -3.35 4.07 -5.07
CA ILE A 108 -4.45 4.35 -4.15
C ILE A 108 -5.16 5.61 -4.59
N SER A 109 -6.48 5.50 -4.73
CA SER A 109 -7.33 6.66 -4.99
C SER A 109 -8.11 6.99 -3.74
N ARG A 110 -8.45 8.27 -3.57
CA ARG A 110 -9.29 8.68 -2.45
C ARG A 110 -10.67 8.13 -2.65
N GLY A 111 -11.26 7.64 -1.57
CA GLY A 111 -12.65 7.27 -1.59
C GLY A 111 -13.50 8.51 -1.78
N SER A 112 -14.47 8.42 -2.66
CA SER A 112 -15.31 9.57 -2.94
C SER A 112 -16.34 9.80 -1.83
N GLY A 113 -16.60 8.80 -1.02
CA GLY A 113 -17.61 8.90 0.04
C GLY A 113 -19.01 9.20 -0.45
N ALA A 114 -19.09 9.81 -1.60
CA ALA A 114 -20.36 10.22 -2.17
C ALA A 114 -20.91 9.20 -3.16
N ARG A 115 -20.26 8.13 -3.35
CA ARG A 115 -20.64 7.13 -4.33
C ARG A 115 -21.08 5.85 -3.69
#